data_0e6ed20883ed1bc4b4776d26f4db69c9
#
_entry.id   0e6ed20883ed1bc4b4776d26f4db69c9
#
_cell.length_a   1.000
_cell.length_b   1.000
_cell.length_c   1.000
_cell.angle_alpha   90.00
_cell.angle_beta   90.00
_cell.angle_gamma   90.00
#
_symmetry.space_group_name_H-M   'P 1'
#
loop_
_entity.id
_entity.type
_entity.pdbx_description
1 polymer ?
#
loop_
_entity_poly.entity_id
_entity_poly.type
_entity_poly.pdbx_seq_one_letter_code
_entity_poly.pdbx_strand_id
1 'polypeptide(L)'
;MVLLLSAIVAYLTRGRGNASALAAEMRGSERGAKLGQWMLKHEEALRKRPDLQKAEPHKSAFGPQEPPTHRPAGKDKEPPKGKPNTMPLHEVECFKADKMPASKVGEFERQLKGQEDGLNRLTVDEYLENIANPVKRSQKAARQARMDLRDTLQERLQKEYLKTMSPKTARAESVKKATETMSNLAGLHNPDLSAGGKDIIAGFGDRQVNSSIGPQWRPKIANLKKAAERVPAALRGDTYLNVKLHKC
;
A
#
# COMPACT_ATOMS: atom_id res chain seq x y z
N MET A 1 -25.79 9.02 7.87
CA MET A 1 -25.01 7.95 8.51
C MET A 1 -23.51 8.01 8.15
N VAL A 2 -23.12 8.29 6.91
CA VAL A 2 -21.70 8.35 6.49
C VAL A 2 -20.92 9.49 7.18
N LEU A 3 -21.50 10.68 7.31
CA LEU A 3 -20.87 11.84 8.01
C LEU A 3 -20.60 11.54 9.50
N LEU A 4 -21.48 10.81 10.14
CA LEU A 4 -21.33 10.43 11.54
C LEU A 4 -20.18 9.45 11.77
N LEU A 5 -20.04 8.44 10.89
CA LEU A 5 -18.92 7.50 10.91
C LEU A 5 -17.58 8.21 10.64
N SER A 6 -17.54 9.16 9.72
CA SER A 6 -16.35 9.96 9.42
C SER A 6 -15.95 10.83 10.61
N ALA A 7 -16.91 11.42 11.32
CA ALA A 7 -16.68 12.22 12.52
C ALA A 7 -16.18 11.36 13.69
N ILE A 8 -16.73 10.15 13.88
CA ILE A 8 -16.28 9.17 14.88
C ILE A 8 -14.85 8.72 14.58
N VAL A 9 -14.55 8.37 13.33
CA VAL A 9 -13.20 7.98 12.89
C VAL A 9 -12.23 9.14 13.09
N ALA A 10 -12.61 10.37 12.72
CA ALA A 10 -11.79 11.56 12.93
C ALA A 10 -11.51 11.84 14.42
N TYR A 11 -12.51 11.63 15.28
CA TYR A 11 -12.33 11.75 16.72
C TYR A 11 -11.40 10.67 17.28
N LEU A 12 -11.60 9.42 16.89
CA LEU A 12 -10.81 8.28 17.37
C LEU A 12 -9.36 8.29 16.83
N THR A 13 -9.14 8.82 15.61
CA THR A 13 -7.82 8.81 14.96
C THR A 13 -7.01 10.10 15.14
N ARG A 14 -7.65 11.25 15.35
CA ARG A 14 -7.00 12.57 15.39
C ARG A 14 -7.09 13.28 16.71
N GLY A 15 -7.82 12.75 17.69
CA GLY A 15 -8.03 13.39 18.99
C GLY A 15 -8.68 14.80 18.92
N ARG A 16 -9.22 15.18 17.75
CA ARG A 16 -9.83 16.48 17.50
C ARG A 16 -11.36 16.30 17.41
N GLY A 17 -12.08 16.92 18.31
CA GLY A 17 -13.53 16.92 18.34
C GLY A 17 -14.07 16.97 19.77
N ASN A 18 -15.34 17.27 19.91
CA ASN A 18 -16.05 17.26 21.18
C ASN A 18 -16.92 16.00 21.25
N ALA A 19 -16.58 15.07 22.16
CA ALA A 19 -17.32 13.83 22.33
C ALA A 19 -18.80 14.08 22.67
N SER A 20 -19.09 15.18 23.36
CA SER A 20 -20.46 15.58 23.71
C SER A 20 -21.28 16.00 22.49
N ALA A 21 -20.67 16.70 21.53
CA ALA A 21 -21.32 17.08 20.27
C ALA A 21 -21.61 15.85 19.40
N LEU A 22 -20.63 14.94 19.29
CA LEU A 22 -20.79 13.68 18.59
C LEU A 22 -21.86 12.77 19.22
N ALA A 23 -21.87 12.67 20.55
CA ALA A 23 -22.87 11.89 21.28
C ALA A 23 -24.30 12.49 21.13
N ALA A 24 -24.42 13.83 21.04
CA ALA A 24 -25.70 14.50 20.77
C ALA A 24 -26.21 14.18 19.35
N GLU A 25 -25.34 14.18 18.36
CA GLU A 25 -25.72 13.89 16.97
C GLU A 25 -26.10 12.40 16.75
N MET A 26 -25.58 11.52 17.60
CA MET A 26 -25.86 10.07 17.57
C MET A 26 -27.18 9.65 18.23
N ARG A 27 -27.87 10.55 18.89
CA ARG A 27 -29.15 10.24 19.63
C ARG A 27 -30.31 9.84 18.72
N GLY A 28 -30.19 10.00 17.42
CA GLY A 28 -31.24 9.67 16.44
C GLY A 28 -31.51 8.17 16.21
N SER A 29 -30.74 7.27 16.82
CA SER A 29 -31.02 5.82 16.80
C SER A 29 -30.55 5.15 18.08
N GLU A 30 -31.23 4.06 18.48
CA GLU A 30 -30.93 3.32 19.71
C GLU A 30 -29.48 2.83 19.78
N ARG A 31 -28.91 2.35 18.63
CA ARG A 31 -27.54 1.92 18.55
C ARG A 31 -26.55 3.10 18.61
N GLY A 32 -26.91 4.25 18.01
CA GLY A 32 -26.14 5.47 18.10
C GLY A 32 -26.10 6.02 19.54
N ALA A 33 -27.21 6.02 20.24
CA ALA A 33 -27.26 6.47 21.62
C ALA A 33 -26.36 5.64 22.56
N LYS A 34 -26.33 4.31 22.40
CA LYS A 34 -25.44 3.42 23.18
C LYS A 34 -23.97 3.68 22.89
N LEU A 35 -23.59 3.90 21.63
CA LEU A 35 -22.22 4.23 21.25
C LEU A 35 -21.84 5.63 21.76
N GLY A 36 -22.71 6.61 21.67
CA GLY A 36 -22.50 7.96 22.21
C GLY A 36 -22.25 7.96 23.72
N GLN A 37 -23.03 7.20 24.48
CA GLN A 37 -22.84 7.01 25.93
C GLN A 37 -21.50 6.32 26.23
N TRP A 38 -21.13 5.30 25.46
CA TRP A 38 -19.86 4.63 25.62
C TRP A 38 -18.68 5.59 25.36
N MET A 39 -18.74 6.42 24.33
CA MET A 39 -17.71 7.43 24.01
C MET A 39 -17.57 8.45 25.15
N LEU A 40 -18.67 8.95 25.70
CA LEU A 40 -18.64 9.88 26.84
C LEU A 40 -18.02 9.25 28.08
N LYS A 41 -18.35 7.99 28.37
CA LYS A 41 -17.78 7.25 29.50
C LYS A 41 -16.28 7.02 29.37
N HIS A 42 -15.75 6.93 28.16
CA HIS A 42 -14.34 6.63 27.90
C HIS A 42 -13.56 7.82 27.35
N GLU A 43 -14.12 9.04 27.35
CA GLU A 43 -13.50 10.23 26.76
C GLU A 43 -12.11 10.52 27.32
N GLU A 44 -11.90 10.43 28.63
CA GLU A 44 -10.57 10.65 29.24
C GLU A 44 -9.55 9.59 28.84
N ALA A 45 -9.96 8.32 28.74
CA ALA A 45 -9.09 7.25 28.32
C ALA A 45 -8.71 7.37 26.84
N LEU A 46 -9.64 7.84 26.00
CA LEU A 46 -9.42 8.10 24.58
C LEU A 46 -8.49 9.32 24.35
N ARG A 47 -8.59 10.36 25.19
CA ARG A 47 -7.71 11.54 25.15
C ARG A 47 -6.30 11.27 25.65
N LYS A 48 -6.11 10.32 26.56
CA LYS A 48 -4.82 9.98 27.17
C LYS A 48 -3.99 8.98 26.37
N ARG A 49 -4.43 8.55 25.16
CA ARG A 49 -3.64 7.67 24.30
C ARG A 49 -2.49 8.44 23.66
N PRO A 50 -1.23 8.12 23.98
CA PRO A 50 -0.05 8.86 23.46
C PRO A 50 0.16 8.68 21.95
N ASP A 51 -0.35 7.61 21.36
CA ASP A 51 -0.34 7.31 19.94
C ASP A 51 -1.23 8.24 19.09
N LEU A 52 -2.25 8.87 19.70
CA LEU A 52 -3.13 9.81 19.01
C LEU A 52 -2.63 11.26 19.02
N GLN A 53 -1.67 11.59 19.91
CA GLN A 53 -1.16 12.95 20.05
C GLN A 53 -0.02 13.30 19.08
N LYS A 54 0.59 12.32 18.41
CA LYS A 54 1.75 12.50 17.51
C LYS A 54 1.41 12.46 16.02
N ALA A 55 0.14 12.43 15.62
CA ALA A 55 -0.22 12.51 14.22
C ALA A 55 -0.12 13.95 13.71
N GLU A 56 1.01 14.30 13.10
CA GLU A 56 1.13 15.53 12.31
C GLU A 56 0.15 15.53 11.14
N PRO A 57 -0.35 16.73 10.73
CA PRO A 57 -1.31 16.81 9.64
C PRO A 57 -0.66 16.36 8.34
N HIS A 58 -1.13 15.23 7.78
CA HIS A 58 -0.74 14.81 6.46
C HIS A 58 -1.06 15.89 5.43
N LYS A 59 -0.03 16.54 4.90
CA LYS A 59 -0.13 17.35 3.69
C LYS A 59 -0.59 16.43 2.57
N SER A 60 -1.68 16.82 1.91
CA SER A 60 -2.24 16.16 0.75
C SER A 60 -1.16 15.92 -0.30
N ALA A 61 -0.79 14.67 -0.50
CA ALA A 61 0.25 14.28 -1.44
C ALA A 61 -0.38 13.73 -2.71
N PHE A 62 -0.37 14.55 -3.75
CA PHE A 62 -0.30 14.11 -5.12
C PHE A 62 0.94 14.73 -5.76
N GLY A 63 2.09 14.35 -5.21
CA GLY A 63 3.38 14.33 -5.84
C GLY A 63 3.83 12.86 -5.91
N PRO A 64 5.00 12.52 -6.49
CA PRO A 64 5.49 11.14 -6.52
C PRO A 64 5.51 10.61 -5.09
N GLN A 65 4.62 9.64 -4.81
CA GLN A 65 4.48 9.07 -3.48
C GLN A 65 5.68 8.18 -3.19
N GLU A 66 6.46 8.57 -2.19
CA GLU A 66 7.27 7.59 -1.48
C GLU A 66 6.34 6.53 -0.85
N PRO A 67 6.64 5.25 -1.00
CA PRO A 67 5.79 4.18 -0.48
C PRO A 67 5.70 4.26 1.04
N PRO A 68 4.52 4.01 1.65
CA PRO A 68 4.35 4.02 3.09
C PRO A 68 5.25 2.95 3.74
N THR A 69 6.13 3.37 4.62
CA THR A 69 6.95 2.50 5.47
C THR A 69 6.08 1.93 6.59
N HIS A 70 5.30 0.89 6.32
CA HIS A 70 4.72 0.05 7.35
C HIS A 70 5.68 -1.11 7.64
N ARG A 71 6.53 -0.90 8.63
CA ARG A 71 7.31 -1.95 9.27
C ARG A 71 6.43 -2.57 10.37
N PRO A 72 6.19 -3.90 10.38
CA PRO A 72 5.65 -4.56 11.56
C PRO A 72 6.65 -4.38 12.70
N ALA A 73 6.13 -4.12 13.91
CA ALA A 73 6.94 -3.90 15.11
C ALA A 73 7.78 -5.13 15.46
N GLY A 74 8.98 -5.17 14.92
CA GLY A 74 10.10 -5.98 15.39
C GLY A 74 11.13 -5.00 15.90
N LYS A 75 11.69 -5.27 17.07
CA LYS A 75 12.64 -4.46 17.82
C LYS A 75 13.55 -3.63 16.94
N ASP A 76 13.44 -2.31 17.05
CA ASP A 76 14.26 -1.33 16.34
C ASP A 76 15.74 -1.56 16.66
N LYS A 77 16.45 -2.18 15.72
CA LYS A 77 17.89 -1.99 15.63
C LYS A 77 18.07 -0.69 14.85
N GLU A 78 18.75 0.30 15.43
CA GLU A 78 19.19 1.49 14.71
C GLU A 78 19.85 1.06 13.38
N PRO A 79 19.57 1.78 12.27
CA PRO A 79 20.23 1.47 11.01
C PRO A 79 21.74 1.62 11.20
N PRO A 80 22.55 0.66 10.76
CA PRO A 80 23.99 0.74 10.87
C PRO A 80 24.49 1.98 10.13
N LYS A 81 25.31 2.79 10.79
CA LYS A 81 26.01 3.95 10.20
C LYS A 81 27.08 3.47 9.21
N GLY A 82 26.64 3.02 8.03
CA GLY A 82 27.50 2.54 6.94
C GLY A 82 26.65 2.20 5.72
N LYS A 83 27.26 2.15 4.54
CA LYS A 83 26.55 1.59 3.37
C LYS A 83 26.15 0.16 3.69
N PRO A 84 24.88 -0.22 3.49
CA PRO A 84 24.43 -1.58 3.79
C PRO A 84 25.24 -2.57 2.92
N ASN A 85 25.63 -3.69 3.51
CA ASN A 85 26.26 -4.77 2.73
C ASN A 85 25.26 -5.25 1.69
N THR A 86 25.70 -5.33 0.45
CA THR A 86 24.88 -5.83 -0.66
C THR A 86 25.61 -6.99 -1.34
N MET A 87 24.84 -7.95 -1.85
CA MET A 87 25.40 -8.98 -2.70
C MET A 87 25.95 -8.37 -4.00
N PRO A 88 26.83 -9.07 -4.76
CA PRO A 88 27.22 -8.65 -6.10
C PRO A 88 26.01 -8.36 -6.98
N LEU A 89 26.09 -7.32 -7.82
CA LEU A 89 25.00 -6.96 -8.71
C LEU A 89 24.55 -8.17 -9.55
N HIS A 90 23.27 -8.47 -9.51
CA HIS A 90 22.63 -9.47 -10.35
C HIS A 90 21.65 -8.79 -11.32
N GLU A 91 21.98 -8.76 -12.58
CA GLU A 91 21.07 -8.33 -13.62
C GLU A 91 20.12 -9.47 -13.98
N VAL A 92 18.83 -9.25 -13.74
CA VAL A 92 17.80 -10.21 -14.12
C VAL A 92 17.56 -10.08 -15.63
N GLU A 93 17.36 -11.21 -16.30
CA GLU A 93 16.96 -11.22 -17.70
C GLU A 93 15.83 -10.22 -17.97
N CYS A 94 15.91 -9.48 -19.07
CA CYS A 94 14.99 -8.38 -19.35
C CYS A 94 13.53 -8.83 -19.42
N PHE A 95 12.62 -7.89 -19.12
CA PHE A 95 11.18 -8.06 -19.21
C PHE A 95 10.65 -7.54 -20.53
N LYS A 96 9.97 -8.39 -21.27
CA LYS A 96 9.42 -8.07 -22.59
C LYS A 96 8.17 -7.20 -22.46
N ALA A 97 8.17 -6.08 -23.17
CA ALA A 97 7.05 -5.15 -23.27
C ALA A 97 6.44 -5.10 -24.69
N ASP A 98 6.80 -6.04 -25.57
CA ASP A 98 6.47 -6.03 -27.00
C ASP A 98 4.95 -5.94 -27.28
N LYS A 99 4.15 -6.45 -26.34
CA LYS A 99 2.68 -6.43 -26.45
C LYS A 99 2.06 -5.22 -25.74
N MET A 100 2.88 -4.30 -25.21
CA MET A 100 2.37 -3.10 -24.54
C MET A 100 2.20 -1.95 -25.53
N PRO A 101 1.06 -1.24 -25.49
CA PRO A 101 0.93 0.03 -26.19
C PRO A 101 2.01 1.01 -25.74
N ALA A 102 2.51 1.84 -26.64
CA ALA A 102 3.54 2.83 -26.36
C ALA A 102 3.18 3.74 -25.14
N SER A 103 1.89 4.07 -25.00
CA SER A 103 1.38 4.85 -23.86
C SER A 103 1.51 4.18 -22.50
N LYS A 104 1.76 2.87 -22.45
CA LYS A 104 1.93 2.10 -21.20
C LYS A 104 3.37 1.70 -20.89
N VAL A 105 4.31 2.01 -21.77
CA VAL A 105 5.72 1.66 -21.57
C VAL A 105 6.30 2.34 -20.32
N GLY A 106 6.01 3.62 -20.11
CA GLY A 106 6.45 4.32 -18.88
C GLY A 106 5.87 3.72 -17.60
N GLU A 107 4.61 3.25 -17.64
CA GLU A 107 4.01 2.54 -16.51
C GLU A 107 4.64 1.16 -16.29
N PHE A 108 5.04 0.49 -17.37
CA PHE A 108 5.76 -0.79 -17.30
C PHE A 108 7.11 -0.61 -16.59
N GLU A 109 7.87 0.39 -16.96
CA GLU A 109 9.15 0.73 -16.34
C GLU A 109 8.98 1.13 -14.87
N ARG A 110 7.93 1.91 -14.56
CA ARG A 110 7.59 2.28 -13.18
C ARG A 110 7.29 1.05 -12.32
N GLN A 111 6.51 0.09 -12.83
CA GLN A 111 6.19 -1.13 -12.09
C GLN A 111 7.43 -2.02 -11.91
N LEU A 112 8.29 -2.14 -12.93
CA LEU A 112 9.57 -2.85 -12.78
C LEU A 112 10.45 -2.20 -11.72
N LYS A 113 10.55 -0.87 -11.74
CA LYS A 113 11.33 -0.13 -10.72
C LYS A 113 10.80 -0.39 -9.31
N GLY A 114 9.48 -0.39 -9.13
CA GLY A 114 8.86 -0.74 -7.85
C GLY A 114 9.23 -2.14 -7.37
N GLN A 115 9.30 -3.11 -8.28
CA GLN A 115 9.70 -4.48 -7.95
C GLN A 115 11.21 -4.59 -7.66
N GLU A 116 12.05 -3.89 -8.41
CA GLU A 116 13.49 -3.76 -8.14
C GLU A 116 13.75 -3.19 -6.74
N ASP A 117 13.10 -2.07 -6.43
CA ASP A 117 13.22 -1.42 -5.12
C ASP A 117 12.72 -2.33 -3.99
N GLY A 118 11.66 -3.09 -4.25
CA GLY A 118 11.13 -4.06 -3.30
C GLY A 118 12.10 -5.21 -3.04
N LEU A 119 12.73 -5.76 -4.07
CA LEU A 119 13.76 -6.80 -3.95
C LEU A 119 14.96 -6.27 -3.16
N ASN A 120 15.47 -5.10 -3.52
CA ASN A 120 16.67 -4.53 -2.92
C ASN A 120 16.48 -4.07 -1.45
N ARG A 121 15.27 -4.15 -0.91
CA ARG A 121 14.97 -3.97 0.52
C ARG A 121 15.01 -5.27 1.32
N LEU A 122 15.05 -6.41 0.65
CA LEU A 122 15.13 -7.71 1.33
C LEU A 122 16.59 -8.06 1.59
N THR A 123 16.85 -8.64 2.76
CA THR A 123 18.09 -9.35 2.96
C THR A 123 18.10 -10.64 2.14
N VAL A 124 19.26 -11.20 1.92
CA VAL A 124 19.40 -12.47 1.19
C VAL A 124 18.66 -13.60 1.91
N ASP A 125 18.70 -13.65 3.25
CA ASP A 125 17.95 -14.62 4.03
C ASP A 125 16.44 -14.45 3.87
N GLU A 126 15.93 -13.21 4.02
CA GLU A 126 14.50 -12.93 3.83
C GLU A 126 14.02 -13.34 2.43
N TYR A 127 14.83 -13.06 1.39
CA TYR A 127 14.49 -13.46 0.03
C TYR A 127 14.43 -14.98 -0.13
N LEU A 128 15.47 -15.68 0.33
CA LEU A 128 15.55 -17.14 0.21
C LEU A 128 14.42 -17.83 1.01
N GLU A 129 14.10 -17.32 2.19
CA GLU A 129 12.97 -17.80 3.00
C GLU A 129 11.63 -17.58 2.28
N ASN A 130 11.40 -16.38 1.75
CA ASN A 130 10.17 -16.05 1.02
C ASN A 130 9.98 -16.92 -0.24
N ILE A 131 11.08 -17.24 -0.94
CA ILE A 131 11.03 -18.15 -2.11
C ILE A 131 10.79 -19.60 -1.70
N ALA A 132 11.34 -20.04 -0.57
CA ALA A 132 11.12 -21.38 -0.04
C ALA A 132 9.70 -21.55 0.50
N ASN A 133 9.14 -20.51 1.10
CA ASN A 133 7.84 -20.50 1.74
C ASN A 133 6.92 -19.42 1.10
N PRO A 134 6.48 -19.63 -0.14
CA PRO A 134 5.72 -18.61 -0.86
C PRO A 134 4.38 -18.31 -0.18
N VAL A 135 4.13 -17.04 0.05
CA VAL A 135 2.90 -16.56 0.70
C VAL A 135 1.72 -16.64 -0.28
N LYS A 136 0.60 -17.19 0.19
CA LYS A 136 -0.65 -17.20 -0.58
C LYS A 136 -1.31 -15.82 -0.52
N ARG A 137 -1.78 -15.33 -1.67
CA ARG A 137 -2.50 -14.05 -1.77
C ARG A 137 -3.77 -14.07 -0.92
N SER A 138 -3.91 -13.11 -0.02
CA SER A 138 -5.14 -12.86 0.73
C SER A 138 -6.14 -12.06 -0.09
N GLN A 139 -7.22 -12.70 -0.49
CA GLN A 139 -8.32 -11.99 -1.18
C GLN A 139 -8.95 -10.90 -0.29
N LYS A 140 -8.95 -11.09 1.03
CA LYS A 140 -9.52 -10.13 1.99
C LYS A 140 -8.70 -8.85 2.01
N ALA A 141 -7.37 -8.94 2.17
CA ALA A 141 -6.47 -7.78 2.19
C ALA A 141 -6.52 -7.01 0.86
N ALA A 142 -6.45 -7.72 -0.27
CA ALA A 142 -6.56 -7.12 -1.59
C ALA A 142 -7.91 -6.43 -1.83
N ARG A 143 -9.01 -7.01 -1.37
CA ARG A 143 -10.36 -6.42 -1.45
C ARG A 143 -10.44 -5.15 -0.61
N GLN A 144 -9.96 -5.18 0.63
CA GLN A 144 -9.97 -4.02 1.51
C GLN A 144 -9.18 -2.86 0.90
N ALA A 145 -7.93 -3.08 0.49
CA ALA A 145 -7.12 -2.05 -0.15
C ALA A 145 -7.80 -1.44 -1.39
N ARG A 146 -8.49 -2.26 -2.20
CA ARG A 146 -9.26 -1.76 -3.35
C ARG A 146 -10.46 -0.92 -2.93
N MET A 147 -11.17 -1.29 -1.87
CA MET A 147 -12.29 -0.52 -1.34
C MET A 147 -11.80 0.84 -0.84
N ASP A 148 -10.74 0.86 -0.06
CA ASP A 148 -10.17 2.09 0.51
C ASP A 148 -9.71 3.08 -0.59
N LEU A 149 -9.03 2.57 -1.62
CA LEU A 149 -8.64 3.41 -2.77
C LEU A 149 -9.86 3.93 -3.53
N ARG A 150 -10.85 3.06 -3.81
CA ARG A 150 -12.08 3.47 -4.52
C ARG A 150 -12.80 4.60 -3.75
N ASP A 151 -12.93 4.44 -2.45
CA ASP A 151 -13.66 5.41 -1.61
C ASP A 151 -12.88 6.74 -1.56
N THR A 152 -11.55 6.70 -1.46
CA THR A 152 -10.68 7.89 -1.57
C THR A 152 -10.83 8.59 -2.93
N LEU A 153 -10.82 7.83 -4.02
CA LEU A 153 -11.01 8.37 -5.37
C LEU A 153 -12.39 9.00 -5.53
N GLN A 154 -13.43 8.32 -5.04
CA GLN A 154 -14.80 8.83 -5.10
C GLN A 154 -14.94 10.15 -4.33
N GLU A 155 -14.43 10.24 -3.11
CA GLU A 155 -14.47 11.46 -2.30
C GLU A 155 -13.77 12.63 -3.01
N ARG A 156 -12.59 12.37 -3.58
CA ARG A 156 -11.83 13.38 -4.32
C ARG A 156 -12.58 13.85 -5.56
N LEU A 157 -13.07 12.93 -6.37
CA LEU A 157 -13.83 13.25 -7.57
C LEU A 157 -15.13 14.00 -7.25
N GLN A 158 -15.83 13.60 -6.18
CA GLN A 158 -17.03 14.28 -5.75
C GLN A 158 -16.76 15.73 -5.35
N LYS A 159 -15.68 16.00 -4.61
CA LYS A 159 -15.27 17.38 -4.26
C LYS A 159 -14.95 18.21 -5.51
N GLU A 160 -14.34 17.60 -6.51
CA GLU A 160 -14.03 18.28 -7.77
C GLU A 160 -15.31 18.61 -8.56
N TYR A 161 -16.18 17.64 -8.70
CA TYR A 161 -17.45 17.80 -9.45
C TYR A 161 -18.44 18.74 -8.78
N LEU A 162 -18.41 18.88 -7.46
CA LEU A 162 -19.24 19.86 -6.73
C LEU A 162 -18.93 21.31 -7.07
N LYS A 163 -17.78 21.59 -7.70
CA LYS A 163 -17.46 22.94 -8.19
C LYS A 163 -18.29 23.37 -9.41
N THR A 164 -18.80 22.39 -10.17
CA THR A 164 -19.47 22.64 -11.46
C THR A 164 -20.81 21.93 -11.63
N MET A 165 -21.16 21.01 -10.73
CA MET A 165 -22.33 20.16 -10.83
C MET A 165 -23.19 20.22 -9.56
N SER A 166 -24.49 19.85 -9.71
CA SER A 166 -25.35 19.66 -8.55
C SER A 166 -24.83 18.53 -7.64
N PRO A 167 -25.13 18.56 -6.33
CA PRO A 167 -24.68 17.51 -5.40
C PRO A 167 -25.10 16.09 -5.80
N LYS A 168 -26.30 15.93 -6.35
CA LYS A 168 -26.79 14.64 -6.83
C LYS A 168 -25.99 14.14 -8.04
N THR A 169 -25.74 15.00 -9.01
CA THR A 169 -24.97 14.69 -10.24
C THR A 169 -23.51 14.42 -9.89
N ALA A 170 -22.88 15.28 -9.08
CA ALA A 170 -21.50 15.13 -8.63
C ALA A 170 -21.25 13.78 -7.96
N ARG A 171 -22.20 13.33 -7.11
CA ARG A 171 -22.13 12.01 -6.45
C ARG A 171 -22.21 10.87 -7.47
N ALA A 172 -23.16 10.93 -8.41
CA ALA A 172 -23.34 9.87 -9.41
C ALA A 172 -22.10 9.74 -10.32
N GLU A 173 -21.61 10.87 -10.84
CA GLU A 173 -20.45 10.90 -11.73
C GLU A 173 -19.16 10.49 -10.99
N SER A 174 -18.97 10.85 -9.71
CA SER A 174 -17.82 10.42 -8.94
C SER A 174 -17.80 8.90 -8.72
N VAL A 175 -18.93 8.28 -8.43
CA VAL A 175 -19.03 6.81 -8.31
C VAL A 175 -18.70 6.13 -9.63
N LYS A 176 -19.27 6.62 -10.73
CA LYS A 176 -19.02 6.08 -12.07
C LYS A 176 -17.54 6.16 -12.41
N LYS A 177 -16.94 7.34 -12.27
CA LYS A 177 -15.53 7.57 -12.62
C LYS A 177 -14.56 6.80 -11.72
N ALA A 178 -14.83 6.72 -10.42
CA ALA A 178 -14.04 5.89 -9.51
C ALA A 178 -14.11 4.41 -9.90
N THR A 179 -15.29 3.91 -10.26
CA THR A 179 -15.46 2.52 -10.71
C THR A 179 -14.71 2.22 -12.01
N GLU A 180 -14.80 3.11 -13.00
CA GLU A 180 -14.03 3.01 -14.25
C GLU A 180 -12.53 2.98 -13.97
N THR A 181 -12.03 3.90 -13.14
CA THR A 181 -10.61 3.95 -12.78
C THR A 181 -10.18 2.65 -12.12
N MET A 182 -10.93 2.18 -11.13
CA MET A 182 -10.62 0.94 -10.42
C MET A 182 -10.67 -0.31 -11.30
N SER A 183 -11.45 -0.30 -12.40
CA SER A 183 -11.51 -1.42 -13.34
C SER A 183 -10.17 -1.64 -14.05
N ASN A 184 -9.39 -0.60 -14.25
CA ASN A 184 -8.10 -0.61 -14.93
C ASN A 184 -6.90 -0.80 -13.99
N LEU A 185 -7.11 -0.79 -12.66
CA LEU A 185 -6.06 -0.91 -11.68
C LEU A 185 -5.94 -2.32 -11.09
N ALA A 186 -4.70 -2.72 -10.82
CA ALA A 186 -4.34 -3.88 -10.01
C ALA A 186 -3.60 -3.42 -8.75
N GLY A 187 -3.81 -4.11 -7.64
CA GLY A 187 -2.94 -3.98 -6.46
C GLY A 187 -1.58 -4.60 -6.77
N LEU A 188 -0.54 -3.85 -6.52
CA LEU A 188 0.84 -4.24 -6.78
C LEU A 188 1.49 -4.79 -5.52
N HIS A 189 2.23 -5.88 -5.67
CA HIS A 189 3.16 -6.38 -4.67
C HIS A 189 4.59 -6.03 -5.13
N ASN A 190 5.37 -5.47 -4.24
CA ASN A 190 6.75 -5.09 -4.54
C ASN A 190 7.71 -5.73 -3.53
N PRO A 191 8.41 -6.82 -3.93
CA PRO A 191 8.34 -7.50 -5.22
C PRO A 191 7.06 -8.33 -5.41
N ASP A 192 6.86 -8.87 -6.63
CA ASP A 192 5.78 -9.83 -6.91
C ASP A 192 5.85 -11.03 -5.98
N LEU A 193 4.69 -11.61 -5.61
CA LEU A 193 4.63 -12.76 -4.70
C LEU A 193 5.46 -13.94 -5.22
N SER A 194 5.47 -14.16 -6.54
CA SER A 194 6.28 -15.20 -7.16
C SER A 194 7.79 -14.91 -7.11
N ALA A 195 8.18 -13.65 -6.94
CA ALA A 195 9.56 -13.21 -6.81
C ALA A 195 9.99 -12.99 -5.34
N GLY A 196 9.32 -13.61 -4.39
CA GLY A 196 9.63 -13.50 -2.96
C GLY A 196 8.97 -12.31 -2.28
N GLY A 197 7.92 -11.74 -2.87
CA GLY A 197 7.12 -10.69 -2.23
C GLY A 197 6.28 -11.19 -1.06
N LYS A 198 5.94 -10.29 -0.16
CA LYS A 198 4.96 -10.49 0.93
C LYS A 198 3.57 -10.06 0.44
N ASP A 199 2.52 -10.62 1.05
CA ASP A 199 1.12 -10.26 0.70
C ASP A 199 0.71 -8.90 1.27
N ILE A 200 1.45 -7.88 0.86
CA ILE A 200 1.23 -6.47 1.21
C ILE A 200 1.05 -5.71 -0.09
N ILE A 201 -0.07 -5.00 -0.21
CA ILE A 201 -0.30 -4.11 -1.36
C ILE A 201 0.57 -2.87 -1.22
N ALA A 202 1.62 -2.79 -2.01
CA ALA A 202 2.55 -1.66 -2.03
C ALA A 202 1.98 -0.43 -2.75
N GLY A 203 0.95 -0.62 -3.56
CA GLY A 203 0.30 0.44 -4.32
C GLY A 203 -0.61 -0.10 -5.40
N PHE A 204 -1.01 0.76 -6.32
CA PHE A 204 -1.86 0.37 -7.46
C PHE A 204 -1.21 0.81 -8.77
N GLY A 205 -1.43 0.03 -9.81
CA GLY A 205 -0.93 0.32 -11.15
C GLY A 205 -1.80 -0.30 -12.24
N ASP A 206 -1.47 0.00 -13.48
CA ASP A 206 -2.20 -0.54 -14.62
C ASP A 206 -2.24 -2.07 -14.58
N ARG A 207 -3.47 -2.61 -14.69
CA ARG A 207 -3.73 -4.05 -14.60
C ARG A 207 -3.11 -4.84 -15.74
N GLN A 208 -3.15 -4.31 -16.95
CA GLN A 208 -2.59 -4.98 -18.12
C GLN A 208 -1.07 -5.10 -18.00
N VAL A 209 -0.43 -4.02 -17.55
CA VAL A 209 1.01 -4.00 -17.30
C VAL A 209 1.39 -5.03 -16.23
N ASN A 210 0.71 -5.00 -15.07
CA ASN A 210 0.96 -5.94 -13.98
C ASN A 210 0.77 -7.40 -14.43
N SER A 211 -0.27 -7.65 -15.22
CA SER A 211 -0.54 -8.99 -15.77
C SER A 211 0.48 -9.44 -16.81
N SER A 212 1.20 -8.50 -17.42
CA SER A 212 2.31 -8.82 -18.34
C SER A 212 3.61 -9.13 -17.60
N ILE A 213 3.91 -8.40 -16.52
CA ILE A 213 5.14 -8.57 -15.75
C ILE A 213 5.12 -9.87 -14.93
N GLY A 214 4.05 -10.13 -14.19
CA GLY A 214 3.95 -11.23 -13.23
C GLY A 214 4.39 -12.59 -13.80
N PRO A 215 3.83 -13.08 -14.91
CA PRO A 215 4.21 -14.37 -15.48
C PRO A 215 5.68 -14.47 -15.92
N GLN A 216 6.31 -13.36 -16.23
CA GLN A 216 7.70 -13.33 -16.69
C GLN A 216 8.72 -13.60 -15.57
N TRP A 217 8.30 -13.52 -14.31
CA TRP A 217 9.16 -13.87 -13.18
C TRP A 217 9.52 -15.35 -13.15
N ARG A 218 8.58 -16.22 -13.51
CA ARG A 218 8.72 -17.68 -13.35
C ARG A 218 10.06 -18.26 -13.86
N PRO A 219 10.52 -17.95 -15.08
CA PRO A 219 11.82 -18.45 -15.56
C PRO A 219 13.02 -17.76 -14.90
N LYS A 220 12.86 -16.56 -14.32
CA LYS A 220 13.95 -15.71 -13.82
C LYS A 220 14.34 -16.00 -12.36
N ILE A 221 13.41 -16.56 -11.59
CA ILE A 221 13.58 -16.81 -10.15
C ILE A 221 14.75 -17.76 -9.87
N ALA A 222 14.91 -18.81 -10.68
CA ALA A 222 15.95 -19.80 -10.45
C ALA A 222 17.37 -19.19 -10.51
N ASN A 223 17.61 -18.27 -11.43
CA ASN A 223 18.91 -17.62 -11.58
C ASN A 223 19.16 -16.61 -10.45
N LEU A 224 18.15 -15.84 -10.06
CA LEU A 224 18.24 -14.92 -8.93
C LEU A 224 18.47 -15.69 -7.61
N LYS A 225 17.75 -16.80 -7.40
CA LYS A 225 17.97 -17.67 -6.25
C LYS A 225 19.41 -18.20 -6.18
N LYS A 226 19.94 -18.71 -7.29
CA LYS A 226 21.34 -19.15 -7.36
C LYS A 226 22.34 -18.03 -7.05
N ALA A 227 22.07 -16.80 -7.49
CA ALA A 227 22.91 -15.64 -7.18
C ALA A 227 22.88 -15.33 -5.67
N ALA A 228 21.71 -15.36 -5.05
CA ALA A 228 21.52 -15.15 -3.62
C ALA A 228 22.20 -16.28 -2.78
N GLU A 229 22.11 -17.52 -3.21
CA GLU A 229 22.72 -18.67 -2.53
C GLU A 229 24.26 -18.63 -2.50
N ARG A 230 24.90 -17.87 -3.41
CA ARG A 230 26.37 -17.68 -3.40
C ARG A 230 26.85 -16.83 -2.23
N VAL A 231 25.99 -16.06 -1.60
CA VAL A 231 26.32 -15.34 -0.37
C VAL A 231 26.50 -16.35 0.76
N PRO A 232 27.63 -16.31 1.48
CA PRO A 232 27.88 -17.23 2.61
C PRO A 232 26.74 -17.15 3.63
N ALA A 233 26.29 -18.30 4.12
CA ALA A 233 25.11 -18.40 5.00
C ALA A 233 25.22 -17.46 6.22
N ALA A 234 26.39 -17.36 6.84
CA ALA A 234 26.62 -16.51 8.00
C ALA A 234 26.46 -15.00 7.71
N LEU A 235 26.45 -14.57 6.44
CA LEU A 235 26.36 -13.15 6.05
C LEU A 235 24.99 -12.78 5.49
N ARG A 236 24.14 -13.76 5.18
CA ARG A 236 22.88 -13.52 4.45
C ARG A 236 21.88 -12.63 5.19
N GLY A 237 21.87 -12.69 6.51
CA GLY A 237 20.98 -11.89 7.34
C GLY A 237 21.30 -10.39 7.34
N ASP A 238 22.56 -10.04 7.08
CA ASP A 238 23.05 -8.65 7.07
C ASP A 238 23.41 -8.15 5.65
N THR A 239 23.22 -9.00 4.63
CA THR A 239 23.49 -8.67 3.23
C THR A 239 22.19 -8.49 2.48
N TYR A 240 21.98 -7.33 1.88
CA TYR A 240 20.80 -7.03 1.05
C TYR A 240 20.98 -7.54 -0.37
N LEU A 241 19.87 -7.83 -1.03
CA LEU A 241 19.89 -8.07 -2.47
C LEU A 241 20.41 -6.81 -3.20
N ASN A 242 21.02 -7.04 -4.36
CA ASN A 242 21.44 -6.00 -5.28
C ASN A 242 21.08 -6.45 -6.70
N VAL A 243 19.85 -6.15 -7.05
CA VAL A 243 19.20 -6.64 -8.27
C VAL A 243 18.92 -5.48 -9.19
N LYS A 244 19.12 -5.67 -10.49
CA LYS A 244 18.73 -4.74 -11.54
C LYS A 244 17.67 -5.37 -12.43
N LEU A 245 16.55 -4.68 -12.61
CA LEU A 245 15.48 -5.05 -13.53
C LEU A 245 15.43 -4.06 -14.69
N HIS A 246 15.20 -4.56 -15.89
CA HIS A 246 15.09 -3.71 -17.07
C HIS A 246 14.13 -4.30 -18.10
N LYS A 247 13.59 -3.43 -18.92
CA LYS A 247 12.79 -3.78 -20.09
C LYS A 247 13.73 -4.17 -21.25
N CYS A 248 13.33 -5.18 -22.03
CA CYS A 248 13.96 -5.48 -23.31
C CYS A 248 13.75 -4.36 -24.33
#